data_97a2cbd048fac769b1b23b916bbe8cc3
#
_entry.id   97a2cbd048fac769b1b23b916bbe8cc3
#
_cell.length_a   1.000
_cell.length_b   1.000
_cell.length_c   1.000
_cell.angle_alpha   90.00
_cell.angle_beta   90.00
_cell.angle_gamma   90.00
#
_symmetry.space_group_name_H-M   'P 1'
#
loop_
_entity.id
_entity.type
_entity.pdbx_description
1 polymer ?
#
loop_
_entity_poly.entity_id
_entity_poly.type
_entity_poly.pdbx_seq_one_letter_code
_entity_poly.pdbx_strand_id
1 'polypeptide(L)'
;MATQSREPTVEEEQERGLLGQIEVHSIDWIPDTERHGKTWQQAMLWFLGNFQYFTIPIGFVGPALGLSLGWSILAGALGIWFGTLFMAFHATQGPVFGLPQMIQTRAQMGYRGVVVALFAVLFTYMAFNVADQVLMSTGLHGAFGWNAHLVAAGTAVLAALLAIFGYDWVHRVFRFLLVISFPCYAIISVAILIGHAGGHAPHHSGFLFAAFMAQFSVAAAYNITYAPYVSDYSRYMPRKTPARGIITAVFFGASTSAIWLIALGAWLATRLGINDGLVGLQVVGDKVVAPLGSITAVLSATALLATMGMNAYGGMLTVLTGIDSFKKIKTSRALRIVTVIALAIIWYVIGASLSSSTSAVSAVLNSLTLMLYLLVPWTALNLVDFFFVRRGHYAITDIFRPDGVYGAWAWRGLTAYFIGFAAEIPFMVLPPIAGLSYTGYFPAHLTNGVDYSWLVGLAVSGLVYLLLSRSLDLGAEQSAIDASERELQAIDVVAGAAAILEEGHPDGQAPEPALSRGRGADQQLARGGRTADRSAPRLPRPGDCSETIDSRSGRR
;
A
#
# COMPACT_ATOMS: atom_id res chain seq x y z
N MET A 1 -1.01 -45.74 -16.08
CA MET A 1 -1.41 -45.68 -14.67
C MET A 1 -2.23 -44.42 -14.48
N ALA A 2 -3.53 -44.54 -14.39
CA ALA A 2 -4.44 -43.44 -14.18
C ALA A 2 -4.41 -43.07 -12.69
N THR A 3 -3.98 -41.86 -12.37
CA THR A 3 -4.10 -41.26 -11.04
C THR A 3 -5.59 -41.01 -10.78
N GLN A 4 -6.20 -41.82 -9.93
CA GLN A 4 -7.51 -41.53 -9.37
C GLN A 4 -7.43 -40.21 -8.60
N SER A 5 -8.16 -39.19 -9.03
CA SER A 5 -8.43 -37.98 -8.27
C SER A 5 -9.25 -38.38 -7.04
N ARG A 6 -8.65 -38.29 -5.87
CA ARG A 6 -9.31 -38.52 -4.58
C ARG A 6 -10.31 -37.37 -4.35
N GLU A 7 -11.57 -37.69 -4.14
CA GLU A 7 -12.57 -36.70 -3.74
C GLU A 7 -12.15 -36.07 -2.41
N PRO A 8 -12.24 -34.73 -2.30
CA PRO A 8 -11.89 -34.03 -1.07
C PRO A 8 -12.80 -34.48 0.07
N THR A 9 -12.24 -34.61 1.26
CA THR A 9 -13.02 -34.93 2.46
C THR A 9 -13.82 -33.69 2.92
N VAL A 10 -14.91 -33.91 3.69
CA VAL A 10 -15.75 -32.84 4.25
C VAL A 10 -14.92 -31.80 5.06
N GLU A 11 -13.82 -32.22 5.67
CA GLU A 11 -12.86 -31.34 6.36
C GLU A 11 -12.05 -30.50 5.36
N GLU A 12 -11.67 -31.07 4.21
CA GLU A 12 -10.98 -30.35 3.14
C GLU A 12 -11.93 -29.37 2.43
N GLU A 13 -13.22 -29.67 2.35
CA GLU A 13 -14.25 -28.73 1.83
C GLU A 13 -14.59 -27.64 2.85
N GLN A 14 -14.62 -27.93 4.15
CA GLN A 14 -14.76 -26.91 5.20
C GLN A 14 -13.51 -26.02 5.30
N GLU A 15 -12.30 -26.58 5.16
CA GLU A 15 -11.07 -25.78 5.04
C GLU A 15 -11.08 -24.93 3.77
N ARG A 16 -11.56 -25.45 2.63
CA ARG A 16 -11.76 -24.64 1.39
C ARG A 16 -12.82 -23.57 1.57
N GLY A 17 -13.92 -23.82 2.25
CA GLY A 17 -14.95 -22.81 2.57
C GLY A 17 -14.46 -21.71 3.51
N LEU A 18 -13.57 -22.03 4.46
CA LEU A 18 -12.87 -21.06 5.30
C LEU A 18 -11.70 -20.38 4.58
N LEU A 19 -11.04 -21.09 3.64
CA LEU A 19 -9.91 -20.59 2.85
C LEU A 19 -10.37 -19.83 1.60
N GLY A 20 -11.59 -20.03 1.11
CA GLY A 20 -12.18 -19.31 -0.03
C GLY A 20 -12.48 -17.83 0.24
N GLN A 21 -12.23 -17.35 1.46
CA GLN A 21 -12.27 -15.92 1.83
C GLN A 21 -10.87 -15.31 1.95
N ILE A 22 -9.79 -16.06 1.72
CA ILE A 22 -8.42 -15.55 1.74
C ILE A 22 -8.11 -15.03 0.35
N GLU A 23 -7.60 -13.80 0.26
CA GLU A 23 -7.13 -13.20 -0.98
C GLU A 23 -6.23 -14.18 -1.76
N VAL A 24 -6.70 -14.59 -2.93
CA VAL A 24 -6.03 -15.58 -3.79
C VAL A 24 -4.84 -14.91 -4.51
N HIS A 25 -4.97 -13.62 -4.84
CA HIS A 25 -3.99 -12.85 -5.60
C HIS A 25 -3.10 -11.98 -4.70
N SER A 26 -2.06 -12.56 -4.09
CA SER A 26 -1.15 -11.78 -3.23
C SER A 26 -0.24 -10.85 -4.03
N ILE A 27 0.49 -11.38 -5.02
CA ILE A 27 1.41 -10.62 -5.89
C ILE A 27 1.03 -10.73 -7.37
N ASP A 28 0.05 -11.55 -7.70
CA ASP A 28 -0.36 -11.88 -9.05
C ASP A 28 -1.23 -10.79 -9.69
N TRP A 29 -1.35 -10.84 -11.00
CA TRP A 29 -2.23 -9.97 -11.74
C TRP A 29 -3.70 -10.35 -11.52
N ILE A 30 -4.55 -9.33 -11.32
CA ILE A 30 -5.98 -9.52 -11.12
C ILE A 30 -6.67 -9.48 -12.49
N PRO A 31 -7.37 -10.55 -12.91
CA PRO A 31 -8.15 -10.57 -14.14
C PRO A 31 -9.18 -9.45 -14.19
N ASP A 32 -9.44 -8.89 -15.38
CA ASP A 32 -10.39 -7.80 -15.54
C ASP A 32 -11.82 -8.23 -15.16
N THR A 33 -12.15 -9.51 -15.30
CA THR A 33 -13.43 -10.12 -14.88
C THR A 33 -13.65 -10.12 -13.37
N GLU A 34 -12.57 -10.09 -12.56
CA GLU A 34 -12.64 -10.07 -11.10
C GLU A 34 -12.60 -8.65 -10.53
N ARG A 35 -12.42 -7.62 -11.37
CA ARG A 35 -12.31 -6.22 -10.94
C ARG A 35 -13.68 -5.56 -10.83
N HIS A 36 -14.11 -5.28 -9.60
CA HIS A 36 -15.46 -4.78 -9.29
C HIS A 36 -15.49 -3.55 -8.36
N GLY A 37 -14.32 -3.01 -7.95
CA GLY A 37 -14.21 -1.88 -7.03
C GLY A 37 -14.85 -0.59 -7.59
N LYS A 38 -15.43 0.22 -6.69
CA LYS A 38 -16.03 1.53 -7.01
C LYS A 38 -15.21 2.67 -6.42
N THR A 39 -15.18 3.82 -7.09
CA THR A 39 -14.39 4.99 -6.66
C THR A 39 -14.73 5.47 -5.25
N TRP A 40 -16.00 5.49 -4.85
CA TRP A 40 -16.40 5.91 -3.50
C TRP A 40 -15.84 4.99 -2.39
N GLN A 41 -15.59 3.71 -2.69
CA GLN A 41 -14.97 2.79 -1.75
C GLN A 41 -13.53 3.20 -1.44
N GLN A 42 -12.81 3.78 -2.41
CA GLN A 42 -11.49 4.35 -2.18
C GLN A 42 -11.55 5.55 -1.22
N ALA A 43 -12.56 6.41 -1.35
CA ALA A 43 -12.72 7.53 -0.43
C ALA A 43 -12.95 7.05 1.01
N MET A 44 -13.83 6.07 1.21
CA MET A 44 -14.06 5.49 2.53
C MET A 44 -12.84 4.77 3.08
N LEU A 45 -12.16 3.97 2.25
CA LEU A 45 -10.96 3.23 2.65
C LEU A 45 -9.89 4.18 3.17
N TRP A 46 -9.59 5.25 2.44
CA TRP A 46 -8.52 6.17 2.80
C TRP A 46 -8.94 7.19 3.86
N PHE A 47 -10.24 7.48 3.99
CA PHE A 47 -10.74 8.16 5.19
C PHE A 47 -10.43 7.32 6.44
N LEU A 48 -10.74 6.03 6.41
CA LEU A 48 -10.48 5.12 7.51
C LEU A 48 -8.98 4.89 7.74
N GLY A 49 -8.18 4.82 6.67
CA GLY A 49 -6.72 4.65 6.75
C GLY A 49 -6.02 5.77 7.53
N ASN A 50 -6.51 6.99 7.41
CA ASN A 50 -5.97 8.15 8.14
C ASN A 50 -6.73 8.48 9.44
N PHE A 51 -7.92 7.89 9.64
CA PHE A 51 -8.70 8.05 10.86
C PHE A 51 -8.19 7.10 11.96
N GLN A 52 -6.99 7.34 12.43
CA GLN A 52 -6.33 6.51 13.44
C GLN A 52 -5.52 7.34 14.42
N TYR A 53 -5.26 6.77 15.59
CA TYR A 53 -4.57 7.45 16.69
C TYR A 53 -3.22 8.05 16.27
N PHE A 54 -2.45 7.37 15.43
CA PHE A 54 -1.16 7.86 14.92
C PHE A 54 -1.22 9.28 14.32
N THR A 55 -2.36 9.67 13.78
CA THR A 55 -2.53 10.97 13.10
C THR A 55 -2.57 12.16 14.09
N ILE A 56 -3.03 11.94 15.34
CA ILE A 56 -3.13 13.01 16.36
C ILE A 56 -1.75 13.60 16.72
N PRO A 57 -0.73 12.80 17.04
CA PRO A 57 0.62 13.30 17.33
C PRO A 57 1.26 14.16 16.25
N ILE A 58 0.89 13.99 14.98
CA ILE A 58 1.36 14.85 13.90
C ILE A 58 0.96 16.31 14.15
N GLY A 59 -0.21 16.54 14.75
CA GLY A 59 -0.69 17.87 15.13
C GLY A 59 0.08 18.53 16.27
N PHE A 60 0.90 17.80 17.02
CA PHE A 60 1.69 18.36 18.12
C PHE A 60 2.97 19.07 17.65
N VAL A 61 3.43 18.82 16.43
CA VAL A 61 4.74 19.28 15.93
C VAL A 61 4.83 20.81 15.91
N GLY A 62 3.88 21.49 15.28
CA GLY A 62 3.85 22.94 15.21
C GLY A 62 3.79 23.62 16.59
N PRO A 63 2.83 23.22 17.45
CA PRO A 63 2.74 23.72 18.82
C PRO A 63 4.01 23.49 19.64
N ALA A 64 4.63 22.31 19.54
CA ALA A 64 5.89 22.01 20.23
C ALA A 64 7.05 22.95 19.83
N LEU A 65 6.99 23.50 18.62
CA LEU A 65 7.93 24.47 18.10
C LEU A 65 7.47 25.94 18.29
N GLY A 66 6.39 26.17 19.06
CA GLY A 66 5.88 27.50 19.38
C GLY A 66 4.92 28.11 18.35
N LEU A 67 4.45 27.34 17.37
CA LEU A 67 3.48 27.80 16.37
C LEU A 67 2.08 27.89 16.99
N SER A 68 1.33 28.94 16.67
CA SER A 68 -0.04 29.09 17.16
C SER A 68 -0.99 28.05 16.54
N LEU A 69 -2.15 27.83 17.19
CA LEU A 69 -3.15 26.84 16.77
C LEU A 69 -3.55 26.99 15.29
N GLY A 70 -3.93 28.20 14.88
CA GLY A 70 -4.39 28.44 13.50
C GLY A 70 -3.30 28.14 12.46
N TRP A 71 -2.06 28.57 12.73
CA TRP A 71 -0.94 28.28 11.86
C TRP A 71 -0.55 26.81 11.86
N SER A 72 -0.66 26.11 12.99
CA SER A 72 -0.41 24.66 13.08
C SER A 72 -1.42 23.85 12.25
N ILE A 73 -2.71 24.21 12.35
CA ILE A 73 -3.77 23.57 11.56
C ILE A 73 -3.56 23.84 10.06
N LEU A 74 -3.27 25.10 9.69
CA LEU A 74 -3.04 25.47 8.30
C LEU A 74 -1.83 24.74 7.69
N ALA A 75 -0.70 24.71 8.42
CA ALA A 75 0.50 24.00 7.98
C ALA A 75 0.22 22.49 7.84
N GLY A 76 -0.46 21.89 8.81
CA GLY A 76 -0.86 20.49 8.76
C GLY A 76 -1.79 20.19 7.57
N ALA A 77 -2.81 21.03 7.35
CA ALA A 77 -3.74 20.86 6.23
C ALA A 77 -3.04 20.97 4.86
N LEU A 78 -2.19 21.99 4.68
CA LEU A 78 -1.42 22.15 3.44
C LEU A 78 -0.44 20.99 3.23
N GLY A 79 0.23 20.52 4.28
CA GLY A 79 1.10 19.35 4.21
C GLY A 79 0.34 18.09 3.83
N ILE A 80 -0.81 17.82 4.47
CA ILE A 80 -1.68 16.68 4.10
C ILE A 80 -2.14 16.79 2.65
N TRP A 81 -2.62 17.93 2.19
CA TRP A 81 -3.02 18.10 0.79
C TRP A 81 -1.88 17.83 -0.17
N PHE A 82 -0.70 18.36 0.12
CA PHE A 82 0.49 18.14 -0.70
C PHE A 82 0.86 16.65 -0.75
N GLY A 83 0.99 15.98 0.40
CA GLY A 83 1.34 14.57 0.44
C GLY A 83 0.27 13.67 -0.20
N THR A 84 -1.01 14.00 0.02
CA THR A 84 -2.13 13.23 -0.55
C THR A 84 -2.20 13.32 -2.07
N LEU A 85 -1.73 14.42 -2.70
CA LEU A 85 -1.64 14.49 -4.16
C LEU A 85 -0.76 13.36 -4.72
N PHE A 86 0.42 13.14 -4.17
CA PHE A 86 1.30 12.06 -4.62
C PHE A 86 0.67 10.68 -4.41
N MET A 87 0.11 10.44 -3.23
CA MET A 87 -0.63 9.23 -2.93
C MET A 87 -1.79 8.99 -3.93
N ALA A 88 -2.59 10.02 -4.21
CA ALA A 88 -3.73 9.93 -5.12
C ALA A 88 -3.32 9.66 -6.58
N PHE A 89 -2.19 10.23 -7.02
CA PHE A 89 -1.64 9.92 -8.34
C PHE A 89 -1.16 8.47 -8.43
N HIS A 90 -0.49 7.94 -7.42
CA HIS A 90 -0.12 6.51 -7.38
C HIS A 90 -1.35 5.59 -7.43
N ALA A 91 -2.47 5.98 -6.80
CA ALA A 91 -3.71 5.18 -6.84
C ALA A 91 -4.23 4.93 -8.25
N THR A 92 -3.94 5.80 -9.22
CA THR A 92 -4.38 5.62 -10.61
C THR A 92 -3.68 4.48 -11.33
N GLN A 93 -2.53 4.05 -10.80
CA GLN A 93 -1.74 2.97 -11.39
C GLN A 93 -2.37 1.60 -11.15
N GLY A 94 -3.06 1.41 -10.01
CA GLY A 94 -3.68 0.14 -9.65
C GLY A 94 -4.57 -0.46 -10.74
N PRO A 95 -5.59 0.26 -11.24
CA PRO A 95 -6.46 -0.22 -12.31
C PRO A 95 -5.73 -0.50 -13.63
N VAL A 96 -4.68 0.27 -13.93
CA VAL A 96 -3.89 0.09 -15.17
C VAL A 96 -3.09 -1.20 -15.12
N PHE A 97 -2.37 -1.42 -14.02
CA PHE A 97 -1.50 -2.59 -13.87
C PHE A 97 -2.25 -3.85 -13.40
N GLY A 98 -3.25 -3.72 -12.53
CA GLY A 98 -3.84 -4.87 -11.83
C GLY A 98 -2.88 -5.56 -10.86
N LEU A 99 -1.83 -4.88 -10.43
CA LEU A 99 -0.73 -5.39 -9.61
C LEU A 99 -0.52 -4.55 -8.35
N PRO A 100 0.08 -5.12 -7.29
CA PRO A 100 0.55 -4.35 -6.15
C PRO A 100 1.59 -3.30 -6.53
N GLN A 101 1.63 -2.17 -5.80
CA GLN A 101 2.49 -1.03 -6.11
C GLN A 101 3.98 -1.39 -6.21
N MET A 102 4.47 -2.25 -5.32
CA MET A 102 5.88 -2.62 -5.32
C MET A 102 6.24 -3.55 -6.48
N ILE A 103 5.32 -4.38 -6.94
CA ILE A 103 5.52 -5.21 -8.14
C ILE A 103 5.56 -4.32 -9.39
N GLN A 104 4.69 -3.30 -9.50
CA GLN A 104 4.71 -2.33 -10.59
C GLN A 104 6.07 -1.62 -10.71
N THR A 105 6.73 -1.36 -9.59
CA THR A 105 8.05 -0.70 -9.51
C THR A 105 9.16 -1.47 -10.25
N ARG A 106 8.97 -2.75 -10.54
CA ARG A 106 9.89 -3.52 -11.39
C ARG A 106 10.02 -2.93 -12.79
N ALA A 107 9.01 -2.24 -13.30
CA ALA A 107 9.09 -1.56 -14.61
C ALA A 107 10.14 -0.44 -14.61
N GLN A 108 10.36 0.24 -13.48
CA GLN A 108 11.32 1.34 -13.36
C GLN A 108 12.69 0.89 -12.86
N MET A 109 12.74 -0.10 -11.95
CA MET A 109 13.97 -0.51 -11.27
C MET A 109 14.51 -1.88 -11.73
N GLY A 110 13.72 -2.63 -12.50
CA GLY A 110 14.03 -3.99 -12.94
C GLY A 110 13.60 -5.06 -11.93
N TYR A 111 13.58 -6.31 -12.39
CA TYR A 111 13.08 -7.45 -11.62
C TYR A 111 13.80 -7.62 -10.27
N ARG A 112 15.14 -7.46 -10.23
CA ARG A 112 15.97 -7.54 -9.01
C ARG A 112 16.21 -6.16 -8.41
N GLY A 113 16.32 -5.12 -9.22
CA GLY A 113 16.59 -3.76 -8.75
C GLY A 113 15.48 -3.19 -7.85
N VAL A 114 14.27 -3.73 -7.94
CA VAL A 114 13.15 -3.39 -7.05
C VAL A 114 13.47 -3.57 -5.57
N VAL A 115 14.49 -4.37 -5.21
CA VAL A 115 14.91 -4.58 -3.83
C VAL A 115 15.24 -3.27 -3.11
N VAL A 116 15.69 -2.24 -3.83
CA VAL A 116 15.94 -0.91 -3.26
C VAL A 116 14.63 -0.28 -2.76
N ALA A 117 13.57 -0.32 -3.57
CA ALA A 117 12.25 0.16 -3.18
C ALA A 117 11.64 -0.74 -2.08
N LEU A 118 11.81 -2.06 -2.17
CA LEU A 118 11.34 -2.99 -1.14
C LEU A 118 12.02 -2.73 0.22
N PHE A 119 13.30 -2.34 0.22
CA PHE A 119 13.98 -1.93 1.45
C PHE A 119 13.34 -0.68 2.06
N ALA A 120 13.08 0.35 1.25
CA ALA A 120 12.42 1.57 1.72
C ALA A 120 11.02 1.30 2.30
N VAL A 121 10.25 0.42 1.65
CA VAL A 121 8.92 0.02 2.10
C VAL A 121 8.96 -0.86 3.35
N LEU A 122 9.91 -1.81 3.43
CA LEU A 122 10.12 -2.60 4.64
C LEU A 122 10.49 -1.70 5.83
N PHE A 123 11.39 -0.73 5.58
CA PHE A 123 11.72 0.28 6.59
C PHE A 123 10.46 1.04 7.03
N THR A 124 9.59 1.41 6.10
CA THR A 124 8.32 2.10 6.40
C THR A 124 7.43 1.27 7.33
N TYR A 125 7.19 0.00 7.02
CA TYR A 125 6.40 -0.90 7.88
C TYR A 125 6.99 -1.03 9.29
N MET A 126 8.31 -1.18 9.36
CA MET A 126 9.03 -1.33 10.64
C MET A 126 9.00 -0.04 11.45
N ALA A 127 9.23 1.11 10.82
CA ALA A 127 9.25 2.40 11.48
C ALA A 127 7.85 2.80 12.00
N PHE A 128 6.79 2.50 11.25
CA PHE A 128 5.43 2.65 11.76
C PHE A 128 5.20 1.78 13.00
N ASN A 129 5.52 0.49 12.96
CA ASN A 129 5.31 -0.39 14.10
C ASN A 129 6.13 0.02 15.33
N VAL A 130 7.35 0.52 15.13
CA VAL A 130 8.16 1.09 16.23
C VAL A 130 7.49 2.32 16.83
N ALA A 131 7.04 3.27 15.99
CA ALA A 131 6.37 4.48 16.45
C ALA A 131 5.03 4.16 17.13
N ASP A 132 4.24 3.26 16.55
CA ASP A 132 2.96 2.79 17.11
C ASP A 132 3.15 2.15 18.50
N GLN A 133 4.17 1.30 18.64
CA GLN A 133 4.50 0.69 19.93
C GLN A 133 4.89 1.75 20.98
N VAL A 134 5.69 2.76 20.61
CA VAL A 134 6.05 3.86 21.52
C VAL A 134 4.81 4.66 21.90
N LEU A 135 3.97 5.04 20.93
CA LEU A 135 2.71 5.75 21.15
C LEU A 135 1.77 5.00 22.10
N MET A 136 1.59 3.70 21.89
CA MET A 136 0.71 2.88 22.72
C MET A 136 1.25 2.71 24.14
N SER A 137 2.54 2.42 24.27
CA SER A 137 3.16 2.16 25.58
C SER A 137 3.19 3.42 26.45
N THR A 138 3.55 4.57 25.88
CA THR A 138 3.57 5.85 26.60
C THR A 138 2.17 6.36 26.88
N GLY A 139 1.27 6.30 25.90
CA GLY A 139 -0.08 6.81 26.01
C GLY A 139 -0.95 6.02 27.00
N LEU A 140 -0.92 4.68 26.97
CA LEU A 140 -1.66 3.86 27.95
C LEU A 140 -1.05 3.95 29.35
N HIS A 141 0.29 4.12 29.45
CA HIS A 141 0.91 4.43 30.72
C HIS A 141 0.42 5.79 31.27
N GLY A 142 0.44 6.83 30.44
CA GLY A 142 0.00 8.17 30.84
C GLY A 142 -1.49 8.26 31.21
N ALA A 143 -2.36 7.56 30.45
CA ALA A 143 -3.80 7.59 30.67
C ALA A 143 -4.25 6.68 31.84
N PHE A 144 -3.66 5.51 32.02
CA PHE A 144 -4.17 4.48 32.94
C PHE A 144 -3.13 3.96 33.94
N GLY A 145 -1.88 4.43 33.88
CA GLY A 145 -0.80 3.95 34.73
C GLY A 145 -0.31 2.53 34.41
N TRP A 146 -0.66 1.98 33.22
CA TRP A 146 -0.26 0.64 32.82
C TRP A 146 1.25 0.56 32.65
N ASN A 147 1.84 -0.60 32.93
CA ASN A 147 3.26 -0.79 32.75
C ASN A 147 3.65 -0.72 31.26
N ALA A 148 4.43 0.29 30.88
CA ALA A 148 4.80 0.56 29.48
C ALA A 148 5.53 -0.61 28.82
N HIS A 149 6.39 -1.35 29.55
CA HIS A 149 7.09 -2.52 29.00
C HIS A 149 6.14 -3.68 28.72
N LEU A 150 5.17 -3.92 29.59
CA LEU A 150 4.14 -4.95 29.37
C LEU A 150 3.22 -4.58 28.20
N VAL A 151 2.85 -3.30 28.07
CA VAL A 151 2.09 -2.81 26.92
C VAL A 151 2.89 -3.02 25.64
N ALA A 152 4.16 -2.62 25.60
CA ALA A 152 5.01 -2.78 24.43
C ALA A 152 5.16 -4.26 24.02
N ALA A 153 5.39 -5.16 24.98
CA ALA A 153 5.49 -6.59 24.70
C ALA A 153 4.15 -7.18 24.24
N GLY A 154 3.05 -6.80 24.91
CA GLY A 154 1.70 -7.26 24.57
C GLY A 154 1.28 -6.81 23.17
N THR A 155 1.55 -5.55 22.80
CA THR A 155 1.24 -5.03 21.45
C THR A 155 2.03 -5.72 20.36
N ALA A 156 3.33 -6.01 20.59
CA ALA A 156 4.15 -6.73 19.62
C ALA A 156 3.63 -8.16 19.39
N VAL A 157 3.28 -8.87 20.47
CA VAL A 157 2.73 -10.24 20.38
C VAL A 157 1.36 -10.22 19.68
N LEU A 158 0.45 -9.34 20.08
CA LEU A 158 -0.89 -9.27 19.51
C LEU A 158 -0.87 -8.85 18.04
N ALA A 159 -0.03 -7.88 17.66
CA ALA A 159 0.14 -7.49 16.26
C ALA A 159 0.72 -8.64 15.41
N ALA A 160 1.70 -9.39 15.95
CA ALA A 160 2.24 -10.56 15.27
C ALA A 160 1.17 -11.66 15.10
N LEU A 161 0.38 -11.93 16.12
CA LEU A 161 -0.73 -12.88 16.04
C LEU A 161 -1.75 -12.46 14.99
N LEU A 162 -2.18 -11.18 14.97
CA LEU A 162 -3.09 -10.66 13.95
C LEU A 162 -2.53 -10.86 12.53
N ALA A 163 -1.22 -10.61 12.32
CA ALA A 163 -0.58 -10.81 11.03
C ALA A 163 -0.51 -12.31 10.63
N ILE A 164 -0.33 -13.21 11.61
CA ILE A 164 -0.28 -14.67 11.38
C ILE A 164 -1.66 -15.23 11.03
N PHE A 165 -2.72 -14.80 11.74
CA PHE A 165 -4.10 -15.24 11.47
C PHE A 165 -4.67 -14.70 10.16
N GLY A 166 -4.05 -13.66 9.59
CA GLY A 166 -4.25 -13.25 8.20
C GLY A 166 -5.13 -12.02 8.00
N TYR A 167 -5.13 -11.62 6.74
CA TYR A 167 -5.68 -10.38 6.20
C TYR A 167 -7.16 -10.12 6.58
N ASP A 168 -8.03 -11.11 6.45
CA ASP A 168 -9.47 -10.94 6.63
C ASP A 168 -9.87 -10.61 8.07
N TRP A 169 -9.19 -11.23 9.05
CA TRP A 169 -9.43 -10.94 10.47
C TRP A 169 -9.00 -9.52 10.82
N VAL A 170 -7.84 -9.09 10.36
CA VAL A 170 -7.33 -7.74 10.59
C VAL A 170 -8.29 -6.70 10.02
N HIS A 171 -8.76 -6.88 8.80
CA HIS A 171 -9.71 -5.96 8.16
C HIS A 171 -11.08 -5.91 8.83
N ARG A 172 -11.61 -7.04 9.30
CA ARG A 172 -12.88 -7.06 10.05
C ARG A 172 -12.77 -6.31 11.38
N VAL A 173 -11.74 -6.60 12.15
CA VAL A 173 -11.47 -5.95 13.44
C VAL A 173 -11.26 -4.45 13.24
N PHE A 174 -10.43 -4.06 12.28
CA PHE A 174 -10.14 -2.67 11.96
C PHE A 174 -11.40 -1.89 11.59
N ARG A 175 -12.23 -2.42 10.69
CA ARG A 175 -13.49 -1.79 10.29
C ARG A 175 -14.47 -1.63 11.45
N PHE A 176 -14.62 -2.66 12.27
CA PHE A 176 -15.49 -2.64 13.43
C PHE A 176 -15.06 -1.58 14.46
N LEU A 177 -13.77 -1.54 14.80
CA LEU A 177 -13.22 -0.57 15.74
C LEU A 177 -13.36 0.86 15.25
N LEU A 178 -13.18 1.10 13.96
CA LEU A 178 -13.35 2.44 13.39
C LEU A 178 -14.79 2.93 13.46
N VAL A 179 -15.78 2.06 13.14
CA VAL A 179 -17.20 2.43 13.20
C VAL A 179 -17.60 2.81 14.62
N ILE A 180 -17.05 2.13 15.63
CA ILE A 180 -17.35 2.46 17.04
C ILE A 180 -16.57 3.69 17.49
N SER A 181 -15.32 3.87 17.05
CA SER A 181 -14.49 5.02 17.47
C SER A 181 -15.00 6.34 16.87
N PHE A 182 -15.54 6.33 15.65
CA PHE A 182 -15.97 7.53 14.93
C PHE A 182 -16.96 8.40 15.75
N PRO A 183 -18.06 7.88 16.32
CA PRO A 183 -18.96 8.66 17.18
C PRO A 183 -18.26 9.27 18.39
N CYS A 184 -17.34 8.53 19.02
CA CYS A 184 -16.59 9.02 20.19
C CYS A 184 -15.74 10.24 19.82
N TYR A 185 -14.99 10.17 18.73
CA TYR A 185 -14.21 11.32 18.24
C TYR A 185 -15.09 12.49 17.81
N ALA A 186 -16.24 12.22 17.19
CA ALA A 186 -17.18 13.26 16.80
C ALA A 186 -17.75 14.00 18.02
N ILE A 187 -18.17 13.29 19.07
CA ILE A 187 -18.68 13.89 20.31
C ILE A 187 -17.61 14.75 20.98
N ILE A 188 -16.37 14.23 21.11
CA ILE A 188 -15.24 14.99 21.68
C ILE A 188 -14.98 16.26 20.85
N SER A 189 -14.96 16.15 19.51
CA SER A 189 -14.70 17.29 18.62
C SER A 189 -15.82 18.34 18.71
N VAL A 190 -17.09 17.92 18.75
CA VAL A 190 -18.22 18.85 18.94
C VAL A 190 -18.12 19.54 20.29
N ALA A 191 -17.79 18.82 21.37
CA ALA A 191 -17.61 19.41 22.70
C ALA A 191 -16.49 20.47 22.73
N ILE A 192 -15.40 20.24 21.97
CA ILE A 192 -14.34 21.23 21.78
C ILE A 192 -14.87 22.48 21.07
N LEU A 193 -15.60 22.29 19.96
CA LEU A 193 -16.11 23.39 19.13
C LEU A 193 -17.12 24.29 19.86
N ILE A 194 -17.94 23.71 20.71
CA ILE A 194 -18.92 24.47 21.54
C ILE A 194 -18.30 25.02 22.84
N GLY A 195 -16.97 24.85 23.04
CA GLY A 195 -16.27 25.36 24.22
C GLY A 195 -16.44 24.54 25.49
N HIS A 196 -17.08 23.37 25.44
CA HIS A 196 -17.35 22.54 26.63
C HIS A 196 -16.11 21.85 27.18
N ALA A 197 -15.09 21.64 26.35
CA ALA A 197 -13.83 21.00 26.74
C ALA A 197 -12.92 21.89 27.61
N GLY A 198 -13.17 23.21 27.64
CA GLY A 198 -12.33 24.17 28.36
C GLY A 198 -10.97 24.37 27.67
N GLY A 199 -10.05 24.96 28.38
CA GLY A 199 -8.67 25.14 27.95
C GLY A 199 -8.23 26.60 27.96
N HIS A 200 -7.25 26.89 28.80
CA HIS A 200 -6.53 28.17 28.83
C HIS A 200 -5.07 27.84 28.65
N ALA A 201 -4.62 27.84 27.40
CA ALA A 201 -3.23 27.57 27.12
C ALA A 201 -2.37 28.82 27.13
N PRO A 202 -1.08 28.68 27.46
CA PRO A 202 -0.14 29.78 27.37
C PRO A 202 -0.10 30.33 25.93
N HIS A 203 0.16 31.63 25.81
CA HIS A 203 0.28 32.33 24.52
C HIS A 203 1.39 31.72 23.67
N HIS A 204 1.04 31.04 22.59
CA HIS A 204 1.98 30.75 21.53
C HIS A 204 2.05 31.95 20.57
N SER A 205 3.26 32.41 20.31
CA SER A 205 3.54 33.68 19.68
C SER A 205 3.45 33.65 18.15
N GLY A 206 2.26 33.47 17.59
CA GLY A 206 2.05 33.81 16.20
C GLY A 206 2.65 32.86 15.16
N PHE A 207 3.21 33.43 14.08
CA PHE A 207 3.78 32.72 12.96
C PHE A 207 5.29 32.57 13.08
N LEU A 208 5.77 31.35 12.99
CA LEU A 208 7.20 31.01 12.91
C LEU A 208 7.41 30.13 11.67
N PHE A 209 8.11 30.64 10.67
CA PHE A 209 8.25 29.99 9.36
C PHE A 209 8.88 28.59 9.46
N ALA A 210 9.95 28.43 10.24
CA ALA A 210 10.60 27.12 10.42
C ALA A 210 9.66 26.09 11.09
N ALA A 211 8.90 26.50 12.11
CA ALA A 211 7.90 25.65 12.76
C ALA A 211 6.73 25.30 11.80
N PHE A 212 6.31 26.27 10.98
CA PHE A 212 5.31 26.05 9.94
C PHE A 212 5.77 24.99 8.93
N MET A 213 7.00 25.12 8.44
CA MET A 213 7.58 24.16 7.49
C MET A 213 7.81 22.79 8.11
N ALA A 214 8.20 22.71 9.38
CA ALA A 214 8.32 21.43 10.10
C ALA A 214 6.95 20.73 10.20
N GLN A 215 5.91 21.45 10.62
CA GLN A 215 4.54 20.92 10.67
C GLN A 215 4.04 20.48 9.28
N PHE A 216 4.28 21.30 8.25
CA PHE A 216 3.95 20.99 6.87
C PHE A 216 4.66 19.73 6.39
N SER A 217 5.98 19.64 6.58
CA SER A 217 6.81 18.53 6.07
C SER A 217 6.40 17.21 6.70
N VAL A 218 6.15 17.17 8.01
CA VAL A 218 5.73 15.94 8.71
C VAL A 218 4.33 15.50 8.26
N ALA A 219 3.41 16.45 8.11
CA ALA A 219 2.07 16.16 7.60
C ALA A 219 2.11 15.69 6.14
N ALA A 220 2.96 16.27 5.29
CA ALA A 220 3.17 15.80 3.92
C ALA A 220 3.78 14.41 3.87
N ALA A 221 4.80 14.15 4.70
CA ALA A 221 5.44 12.85 4.83
C ALA A 221 4.44 11.75 5.14
N TYR A 222 3.50 12.00 6.04
CA TYR A 222 2.50 11.03 6.47
C TYR A 222 1.72 10.43 5.30
N ASN A 223 1.20 11.24 4.38
CA ASN A 223 0.45 10.71 3.25
C ASN A 223 1.33 10.28 2.06
N ILE A 224 2.55 10.81 1.91
CA ILE A 224 3.51 10.28 0.94
C ILE A 224 3.91 8.85 1.31
N THR A 225 4.01 8.52 2.60
CA THR A 225 4.37 7.18 3.05
C THR A 225 3.29 6.12 2.77
N TYR A 226 2.07 6.53 2.41
CA TYR A 226 1.02 5.62 1.92
C TYR A 226 1.09 5.35 0.41
N ALA A 227 1.90 6.08 -0.35
CA ALA A 227 2.04 5.84 -1.79
C ALA A 227 2.39 4.38 -2.15
N PRO A 228 3.28 3.67 -1.40
CA PRO A 228 3.58 2.26 -1.65
C PRO A 228 2.41 1.28 -1.47
N TYR A 229 1.34 1.70 -0.81
CA TYR A 229 0.20 0.83 -0.47
C TYR A 229 -1.03 1.08 -1.36
N VAL A 230 -1.12 2.27 -1.94
CA VAL A 230 -2.40 2.74 -2.49
C VAL A 230 -2.88 1.93 -3.68
N SER A 231 -1.97 1.45 -4.53
CA SER A 231 -2.32 0.59 -5.66
C SER A 231 -2.72 -0.83 -5.22
N ASP A 232 -2.28 -1.29 -4.07
CA ASP A 232 -2.65 -2.62 -3.55
C ASP A 232 -4.17 -2.73 -3.37
N TYR A 233 -4.84 -1.62 -3.11
CA TYR A 233 -6.29 -1.55 -2.97
C TYR A 233 -7.00 -1.10 -4.25
N SER A 234 -6.41 -0.19 -5.02
CA SER A 234 -7.04 0.32 -6.25
C SER A 234 -6.93 -0.66 -7.42
N ARG A 235 -6.06 -1.67 -7.38
CA ARG A 235 -5.90 -2.70 -8.42
C ARG A 235 -7.16 -3.54 -8.67
N TYR A 236 -8.09 -3.58 -7.69
CA TYR A 236 -9.38 -4.25 -7.83
C TYR A 236 -10.45 -3.41 -8.55
N MET A 237 -10.12 -2.18 -8.95
CA MET A 237 -11.02 -1.35 -9.72
C MET A 237 -10.96 -1.70 -11.20
N PRO A 238 -12.08 -1.59 -11.95
CA PRO A 238 -12.10 -1.81 -13.38
C PRO A 238 -11.07 -0.97 -14.12
N ARG A 239 -10.36 -1.56 -15.09
CA ARG A 239 -9.27 -0.92 -15.87
C ARG A 239 -9.70 0.41 -16.50
N LYS A 240 -10.99 0.55 -16.88
CA LYS A 240 -11.55 1.76 -17.49
C LYS A 240 -11.99 2.84 -16.50
N THR A 241 -11.73 2.66 -15.20
CA THR A 241 -12.12 3.64 -14.19
C THR A 241 -11.41 4.98 -14.43
N PRO A 242 -12.15 6.10 -14.50
CA PRO A 242 -11.55 7.40 -14.79
C PRO A 242 -10.55 7.82 -13.69
N ALA A 243 -9.33 8.15 -14.08
CA ALA A 243 -8.26 8.56 -13.15
C ALA A 243 -8.69 9.73 -12.25
N ARG A 244 -9.45 10.71 -12.79
CA ARG A 244 -9.97 11.85 -12.02
C ARG A 244 -10.84 11.41 -10.85
N GLY A 245 -11.71 10.39 -11.05
CA GLY A 245 -12.55 9.85 -9.99
C GLY A 245 -11.73 9.22 -8.87
N ILE A 246 -10.68 8.47 -9.23
CA ILE A 246 -9.77 7.84 -8.26
C ILE A 246 -9.01 8.90 -7.47
N ILE A 247 -8.39 9.87 -8.17
CA ILE A 247 -7.65 10.97 -7.54
C ILE A 247 -8.55 11.72 -6.55
N THR A 248 -9.75 12.11 -6.98
CA THR A 248 -10.69 12.85 -6.13
C THR A 248 -11.09 12.04 -4.89
N ALA A 249 -11.43 10.75 -5.08
CA ALA A 249 -11.85 9.88 -3.99
C ALA A 249 -10.74 9.68 -2.95
N VAL A 250 -9.51 9.38 -3.39
CA VAL A 250 -8.35 9.19 -2.50
C VAL A 250 -7.99 10.51 -1.82
N PHE A 251 -7.94 11.62 -2.59
CA PHE A 251 -7.57 12.92 -2.07
C PHE A 251 -8.50 13.39 -0.95
N PHE A 252 -9.80 13.43 -1.18
CA PHE A 252 -10.74 13.88 -0.16
C PHE A 252 -10.91 12.88 0.97
N GLY A 253 -10.89 11.57 0.67
CA GLY A 253 -10.96 10.54 1.70
C GLY A 253 -9.82 10.67 2.71
N ALA A 254 -8.59 10.59 2.24
CA ALA A 254 -7.41 10.64 3.11
C ALA A 254 -7.24 12.03 3.79
N SER A 255 -7.47 13.12 3.05
CA SER A 255 -7.25 14.46 3.60
C SER A 255 -8.23 14.83 4.71
N THR A 256 -9.50 14.46 4.59
CA THR A 256 -10.54 14.91 5.52
C THR A 256 -10.29 14.39 6.93
N SER A 257 -10.05 13.09 7.08
CA SER A 257 -9.80 12.48 8.39
C SER A 257 -8.44 12.91 8.96
N ALA A 258 -7.40 12.99 8.13
CA ALA A 258 -6.08 13.41 8.57
C ALA A 258 -6.08 14.84 9.10
N ILE A 259 -6.67 15.79 8.37
CA ILE A 259 -6.76 17.20 8.80
C ILE A 259 -7.57 17.31 10.10
N TRP A 260 -8.67 16.57 10.22
CA TRP A 260 -9.47 16.54 11.43
C TRP A 260 -8.64 16.11 12.65
N LEU A 261 -7.93 14.98 12.57
CA LEU A 261 -7.18 14.46 13.71
C LEU A 261 -5.91 15.29 14.00
N ILE A 262 -5.26 15.85 12.99
CA ILE A 262 -4.15 16.81 13.17
C ILE A 262 -4.66 18.08 13.87
N ALA A 263 -5.82 18.61 13.48
CA ALA A 263 -6.42 19.75 14.14
C ALA A 263 -6.77 19.46 15.61
N LEU A 264 -7.26 18.24 15.89
CA LEU A 264 -7.49 17.78 17.27
C LEU A 264 -6.18 17.74 18.07
N GLY A 265 -5.12 17.17 17.51
CA GLY A 265 -3.79 17.16 18.13
C GLY A 265 -3.26 18.57 18.39
N ALA A 266 -3.28 19.44 17.38
CA ALA A 266 -2.85 20.83 17.53
C ALA A 266 -3.65 21.57 18.63
N TRP A 267 -4.96 21.29 18.74
CA TRP A 267 -5.79 21.84 19.79
C TRP A 267 -5.41 21.32 21.18
N LEU A 268 -5.20 19.99 21.33
CA LEU A 268 -4.76 19.38 22.60
C LEU A 268 -3.45 20.01 23.09
N ALA A 269 -2.46 20.14 22.20
CA ALA A 269 -1.17 20.72 22.53
C ALA A 269 -1.28 22.21 22.89
N THR A 270 -2.00 23.03 22.09
CA THR A 270 -2.06 24.47 22.28
C THR A 270 -3.01 24.91 23.38
N ARG A 271 -4.11 24.21 23.62
CA ARG A 271 -5.14 24.61 24.57
C ARG A 271 -5.05 23.95 25.93
N LEU A 272 -4.51 22.74 25.98
CA LEU A 272 -4.37 21.98 27.22
C LEU A 272 -2.91 21.74 27.62
N GLY A 273 -1.94 22.00 26.74
CA GLY A 273 -0.53 21.66 26.97
C GLY A 273 -0.27 20.16 26.99
N ILE A 274 -1.19 19.34 26.42
CA ILE A 274 -1.10 17.88 26.40
C ILE A 274 -0.47 17.44 25.08
N ASN A 275 0.67 16.76 25.18
CA ASN A 275 1.42 16.23 24.03
C ASN A 275 1.35 14.69 23.95
N ASP A 276 0.32 14.10 24.54
CA ASP A 276 -0.02 12.69 24.41
C ASP A 276 -1.48 12.57 23.97
N GLY A 277 -1.72 11.89 22.85
CA GLY A 277 -3.05 11.85 22.27
C GLY A 277 -4.03 10.98 23.06
N LEU A 278 -3.59 9.86 23.67
CA LEU A 278 -4.49 9.01 24.48
C LEU A 278 -4.87 9.71 25.78
N VAL A 279 -3.91 10.35 26.45
CA VAL A 279 -4.17 11.19 27.62
C VAL A 279 -5.10 12.36 27.26
N GLY A 280 -4.86 13.01 26.12
CA GLY A 280 -5.72 14.11 25.65
C GLY A 280 -7.15 13.67 25.38
N LEU A 281 -7.35 12.54 24.70
CA LEU A 281 -8.67 11.96 24.45
C LEU A 281 -9.39 11.61 25.75
N GLN A 282 -8.66 10.98 26.70
CA GLN A 282 -9.20 10.63 28.01
C GLN A 282 -9.64 11.87 28.76
N VAL A 283 -8.76 12.85 28.94
CA VAL A 283 -9.05 14.07 29.72
C VAL A 283 -10.21 14.85 29.13
N VAL A 284 -10.26 15.03 27.82
CA VAL A 284 -11.33 15.80 27.16
C VAL A 284 -12.65 15.03 27.16
N GLY A 285 -12.61 13.75 26.77
CA GLY A 285 -13.82 12.94 26.68
C GLY A 285 -14.49 12.70 28.03
N ASP A 286 -13.71 12.45 29.10
CA ASP A 286 -14.25 12.23 30.44
C ASP A 286 -14.80 13.51 31.09
N LYS A 287 -14.37 14.70 30.61
CA LYS A 287 -15.03 15.98 30.98
C LYS A 287 -16.40 16.12 30.31
N VAL A 288 -16.61 15.56 29.15
CA VAL A 288 -17.90 15.61 28.45
C VAL A 288 -18.88 14.67 29.11
N VAL A 289 -18.53 13.40 29.19
CA VAL A 289 -19.29 12.34 29.87
C VAL A 289 -18.31 11.24 30.29
N ALA A 290 -18.14 11.00 31.57
CA ALA A 290 -17.35 9.87 32.03
C ALA A 290 -18.12 8.56 31.80
N PRO A 291 -17.50 7.49 31.24
CA PRO A 291 -16.07 7.33 30.89
C PRO A 291 -15.79 7.42 29.36
N LEU A 292 -16.38 8.37 28.64
CA LEU A 292 -16.26 8.50 27.17
C LEU A 292 -14.79 8.60 26.72
N GLY A 293 -14.00 9.42 27.41
CA GLY A 293 -12.59 9.62 27.07
C GLY A 293 -11.77 8.37 27.27
N SER A 294 -11.96 7.69 28.39
CA SER A 294 -11.29 6.41 28.68
C SER A 294 -11.66 5.33 27.66
N ILE A 295 -12.93 5.22 27.27
CA ILE A 295 -13.37 4.31 26.20
C ILE A 295 -12.72 4.68 24.87
N THR A 296 -12.71 5.97 24.52
CA THR A 296 -12.10 6.44 23.25
C THR A 296 -10.61 6.13 23.21
N ALA A 297 -9.88 6.32 24.31
CA ALA A 297 -8.46 6.02 24.38
C ALA A 297 -8.18 4.52 24.17
N VAL A 298 -8.94 3.62 24.81
CA VAL A 298 -8.78 2.17 24.65
C VAL A 298 -9.14 1.72 23.22
N LEU A 299 -10.25 2.23 22.66
CA LEU A 299 -10.64 1.92 21.28
C LEU A 299 -9.58 2.38 20.28
N SER A 300 -9.00 3.58 20.49
CA SER A 300 -7.94 4.15 19.65
C SER A 300 -6.67 3.30 19.69
N ALA A 301 -6.25 2.88 20.89
CA ALA A 301 -5.10 1.98 21.04
C ALA A 301 -5.35 0.63 20.36
N THR A 302 -6.55 0.06 20.52
CA THR A 302 -6.89 -1.23 19.89
C THR A 302 -6.96 -1.12 18.35
N ALA A 303 -7.45 0.02 17.82
CA ALA A 303 -7.45 0.27 16.38
C ALA A 303 -6.02 0.39 15.82
N LEU A 304 -5.12 1.04 16.56
CA LEU A 304 -3.70 1.13 16.19
C LEU A 304 -3.03 -0.24 16.17
N LEU A 305 -3.37 -1.13 17.11
CA LEU A 305 -2.89 -2.51 17.13
C LEU A 305 -3.26 -3.27 15.84
N ALA A 306 -4.47 -3.05 15.31
CA ALA A 306 -4.87 -3.64 14.03
C ALA A 306 -4.01 -3.12 12.87
N THR A 307 -3.66 -1.83 12.87
CA THR A 307 -2.73 -1.23 11.88
C THR A 307 -1.33 -1.84 11.99
N MET A 308 -0.82 -2.05 13.21
CA MET A 308 0.46 -2.76 13.41
C MET A 308 0.44 -4.18 12.83
N GLY A 309 -0.68 -4.89 12.95
CA GLY A 309 -0.88 -6.21 12.33
C GLY A 309 -0.83 -6.15 10.80
N MET A 310 -1.44 -5.12 10.19
CA MET A 310 -1.38 -4.89 8.73
C MET A 310 0.05 -4.59 8.27
N ASN A 311 0.78 -3.74 8.99
CA ASN A 311 2.17 -3.43 8.71
C ASN A 311 3.07 -4.68 8.83
N ALA A 312 2.84 -5.51 9.85
CA ALA A 312 3.56 -6.77 10.02
C ALA A 312 3.32 -7.75 8.87
N TYR A 313 2.07 -7.85 8.39
CA TYR A 313 1.71 -8.65 7.23
C TYR A 313 2.36 -8.12 5.94
N GLY A 314 2.27 -6.81 5.68
CA GLY A 314 2.92 -6.16 4.53
C GLY A 314 4.45 -6.29 4.57
N GLY A 315 5.05 -6.13 5.74
CA GLY A 315 6.48 -6.34 5.96
C GLY A 315 6.93 -7.77 5.64
N MET A 316 6.16 -8.77 6.07
CA MET A 316 6.41 -10.18 5.75
C MET A 316 6.35 -10.41 4.23
N LEU A 317 5.32 -9.94 3.54
CA LEU A 317 5.21 -10.06 2.08
C LEU A 317 6.39 -9.37 1.37
N THR A 318 6.80 -8.21 1.85
CA THR A 318 7.94 -7.45 1.30
C THR A 318 9.25 -8.23 1.42
N VAL A 319 9.52 -8.83 2.59
CA VAL A 319 10.71 -9.68 2.79
C VAL A 319 10.69 -10.89 1.85
N LEU A 320 9.56 -11.59 1.77
CA LEU A 320 9.42 -12.78 0.91
C LEU A 320 9.58 -12.42 -0.57
N THR A 321 9.00 -11.29 -1.02
CA THR A 321 9.16 -10.78 -2.39
C THR A 321 10.61 -10.42 -2.68
N GLY A 322 11.31 -9.81 -1.72
CA GLY A 322 12.73 -9.49 -1.83
C GLY A 322 13.59 -10.73 -2.01
N ILE A 323 13.36 -11.78 -1.21
CA ILE A 323 14.08 -13.06 -1.34
C ILE A 323 13.75 -13.72 -2.68
N ASP A 324 12.47 -13.75 -3.09
CA ASP A 324 12.03 -14.35 -4.35
C ASP A 324 12.67 -13.68 -5.59
N SER A 325 12.96 -12.38 -5.51
CA SER A 325 13.64 -11.64 -6.57
C SER A 325 15.06 -12.17 -6.90
N PHE A 326 15.71 -12.86 -5.95
CA PHE A 326 17.04 -13.46 -6.15
C PHE A 326 17.00 -14.98 -6.22
N LYS A 327 16.13 -15.61 -5.42
CA LYS A 327 15.99 -17.06 -5.33
C LYS A 327 14.53 -17.42 -5.19
N LYS A 328 13.99 -18.09 -6.22
CA LYS A 328 12.61 -18.59 -6.16
C LYS A 328 12.41 -19.44 -4.93
N ILE A 329 11.45 -19.04 -4.09
CA ILE A 329 11.10 -19.71 -2.86
C ILE A 329 9.66 -20.23 -2.92
N LYS A 330 9.43 -21.42 -2.36
CA LYS A 330 8.07 -21.88 -2.09
C LYS A 330 7.62 -21.27 -0.77
N THR A 331 6.64 -20.38 -0.84
CA THR A 331 6.05 -19.80 0.37
C THR A 331 5.32 -20.88 1.17
N SER A 332 5.76 -21.13 2.40
CA SER A 332 5.11 -22.06 3.34
C SER A 332 4.53 -21.30 4.52
N ARG A 333 3.54 -21.88 5.21
CA ARG A 333 3.00 -21.30 6.46
C ARG A 333 4.11 -21.05 7.48
N ALA A 334 5.03 -22.01 7.64
CA ALA A 334 6.15 -21.87 8.58
C ALA A 334 7.05 -20.69 8.25
N LEU A 335 7.41 -20.48 6.98
CA LEU A 335 8.25 -19.37 6.54
C LEU A 335 7.57 -18.02 6.81
N ARG A 336 6.26 -17.91 6.56
CA ARG A 336 5.46 -16.70 6.87
C ARG A 336 5.47 -16.40 8.37
N ILE A 337 5.18 -17.40 9.21
CA ILE A 337 5.16 -17.26 10.68
C ILE A 337 6.54 -16.84 11.19
N VAL A 338 7.61 -17.52 10.77
CA VAL A 338 8.99 -17.19 11.18
C VAL A 338 9.35 -15.75 10.78
N THR A 339 8.99 -15.32 9.58
CA THR A 339 9.26 -13.94 9.12
C THR A 339 8.51 -12.92 9.97
N VAL A 340 7.22 -13.13 10.25
CA VAL A 340 6.44 -12.22 11.11
C VAL A 340 7.04 -12.15 12.51
N ILE A 341 7.41 -13.29 13.12
CA ILE A 341 8.03 -13.31 14.45
C ILE A 341 9.38 -12.59 14.45
N ALA A 342 10.22 -12.80 13.43
CA ALA A 342 11.50 -12.11 13.31
C ALA A 342 11.32 -10.59 13.23
N LEU A 343 10.40 -10.12 12.40
CA LEU A 343 10.06 -8.71 12.29
C LEU A 343 9.52 -8.17 13.63
N ALA A 344 8.65 -8.93 14.31
CA ALA A 344 8.08 -8.54 15.60
C ALA A 344 9.16 -8.36 16.67
N ILE A 345 10.12 -9.26 16.74
CA ILE A 345 11.26 -9.13 17.66
C ILE A 345 12.07 -7.87 17.35
N ILE A 346 12.32 -7.59 16.06
CA ILE A 346 13.12 -6.42 15.65
C ILE A 346 12.40 -5.12 16.06
N TRP A 347 11.15 -4.91 15.69
CA TRP A 347 10.46 -3.67 16.07
C TRP A 347 10.24 -3.56 17.58
N TYR A 348 10.01 -4.69 18.29
CA TYR A 348 9.89 -4.69 19.75
C TYR A 348 11.16 -4.19 20.42
N VAL A 349 12.32 -4.74 20.02
CA VAL A 349 13.63 -4.36 20.60
C VAL A 349 13.93 -2.88 20.33
N ILE A 350 13.72 -2.42 19.09
CA ILE A 350 13.94 -1.01 18.74
C ILE A 350 12.97 -0.10 19.52
N GLY A 351 11.68 -0.41 19.51
CA GLY A 351 10.67 0.39 20.19
C GLY A 351 10.85 0.42 21.71
N ALA A 352 11.22 -0.69 22.33
CA ALA A 352 11.51 -0.75 23.76
C ALA A 352 12.74 0.08 24.13
N SER A 353 13.78 0.08 23.28
CA SER A 353 14.97 0.91 23.47
C SER A 353 14.66 2.40 23.33
N LEU A 354 13.80 2.78 22.40
CA LEU A 354 13.41 4.17 22.17
C LEU A 354 12.44 4.68 23.22
N SER A 355 11.51 3.87 23.72
CA SER A 355 10.51 4.27 24.73
C SER A 355 11.12 4.80 26.03
N SER A 356 12.36 4.41 26.35
CA SER A 356 13.08 4.88 27.53
C SER A 356 13.80 6.22 27.34
N SER A 357 14.05 6.63 26.09
CA SER A 357 14.91 7.78 25.76
C SER A 357 14.24 8.83 24.84
N THR A 358 13.09 8.51 24.26
CA THR A 358 12.49 9.31 23.20
C THR A 358 11.00 9.54 23.49
N SER A 359 10.53 10.78 23.36
CA SER A 359 9.09 11.07 23.46
C SER A 359 8.31 10.44 22.31
N ALA A 360 7.03 10.14 22.56
CA ALA A 360 6.15 9.60 21.52
C ALA A 360 6.08 10.50 20.26
N VAL A 361 6.05 11.82 20.47
CA VAL A 361 6.06 12.81 19.36
C VAL A 361 7.35 12.71 18.55
N SER A 362 8.50 12.62 19.24
CA SER A 362 9.80 12.48 18.56
C SER A 362 9.92 11.16 17.80
N ALA A 363 9.35 10.07 18.32
CA ALA A 363 9.34 8.79 17.61
C ALA A 363 8.55 8.88 16.29
N VAL A 364 7.35 9.49 16.32
CA VAL A 364 6.53 9.72 15.12
C VAL A 364 7.26 10.63 14.13
N LEU A 365 7.78 11.77 14.60
CA LEU A 365 8.49 12.75 13.78
C LEU A 365 9.68 12.13 13.05
N ASN A 366 10.55 11.43 13.79
CA ASN A 366 11.74 10.79 13.22
C ASN A 366 11.38 9.68 12.23
N SER A 367 10.37 8.86 12.57
CA SER A 367 9.92 7.80 11.67
C SER A 367 9.43 8.37 10.34
N LEU A 368 8.53 9.35 10.38
CA LEU A 368 8.00 9.99 9.17
C LEU A 368 9.08 10.71 8.35
N THR A 369 10.02 11.37 9.02
CA THR A 369 11.13 12.07 8.34
C THR A 369 12.05 11.09 7.60
N LEU A 370 12.45 9.98 8.25
CA LEU A 370 13.28 8.96 7.61
C LEU A 370 12.55 8.25 6.44
N MET A 371 11.27 7.94 6.62
CA MET A 371 10.47 7.37 5.54
C MET A 371 10.38 8.33 4.34
N LEU A 372 10.22 9.63 4.60
CA LEU A 372 10.14 10.65 3.57
C LEU A 372 11.40 10.65 2.69
N TYR A 373 12.58 10.66 3.31
CA TYR A 373 13.86 10.64 2.59
C TYR A 373 14.01 9.41 1.69
N LEU A 374 13.53 8.25 2.11
CA LEU A 374 13.62 7.02 1.32
C LEU A 374 12.56 6.95 0.20
N LEU A 375 11.37 7.49 0.43
CA LEU A 375 10.24 7.30 -0.49
C LEU A 375 10.08 8.44 -1.50
N VAL A 376 10.61 9.63 -1.24
CA VAL A 376 10.48 10.78 -2.15
C VAL A 376 11.17 10.55 -3.49
N PRO A 377 12.43 10.10 -3.56
CA PRO A 377 13.07 9.78 -4.84
C PRO A 377 12.34 8.70 -5.62
N TRP A 378 11.84 7.67 -4.93
CA TRP A 378 11.04 6.61 -5.55
C TRP A 378 9.71 7.15 -6.10
N THR A 379 8.99 7.95 -5.32
CA THR A 379 7.72 8.60 -5.73
C THR A 379 7.93 9.40 -7.00
N ALA A 380 8.98 10.22 -7.05
CA ALA A 380 9.27 11.08 -8.20
C ALA A 380 9.49 10.28 -9.49
N LEU A 381 10.43 9.33 -9.46
CA LEU A 381 10.75 8.55 -10.67
C LEU A 381 9.57 7.67 -11.13
N ASN A 382 8.81 7.10 -10.18
CA ASN A 382 7.66 6.26 -10.50
C ASN A 382 6.54 7.07 -11.19
N LEU A 383 6.18 8.24 -10.63
CA LEU A 383 5.16 9.09 -11.23
C LEU A 383 5.61 9.70 -12.56
N VAL A 384 6.89 10.08 -12.68
CA VAL A 384 7.45 10.57 -13.95
C VAL A 384 7.40 9.49 -15.02
N ASP A 385 7.74 8.25 -14.68
CA ASP A 385 7.63 7.14 -15.62
C ASP A 385 6.19 6.93 -16.09
N PHE A 386 5.26 6.86 -15.12
CA PHE A 386 3.86 6.56 -15.42
C PHE A 386 3.15 7.65 -16.22
N PHE A 387 3.36 8.93 -15.91
CA PHE A 387 2.62 10.01 -16.55
C PHE A 387 3.32 10.64 -17.75
N PHE A 388 4.67 10.65 -17.78
CA PHE A 388 5.42 11.41 -18.78
C PHE A 388 6.22 10.53 -19.74
N VAL A 389 6.79 9.39 -19.27
CA VAL A 389 7.60 8.50 -20.10
C VAL A 389 6.74 7.47 -20.79
N ARG A 390 6.25 6.47 -20.07
CA ARG A 390 5.45 5.35 -20.60
C ARG A 390 3.96 5.63 -20.72
N ARG A 391 3.45 6.63 -20.03
CA ARG A 391 2.06 7.10 -20.10
C ARG A 391 1.02 5.99 -19.90
N GLY A 392 1.27 5.10 -18.96
CA GLY A 392 0.39 3.99 -18.63
C GLY A 392 0.48 2.76 -19.56
N HIS A 393 1.42 2.73 -20.51
CA HIS A 393 1.62 1.59 -21.43
C HIS A 393 2.75 0.70 -20.93
N TYR A 394 2.42 -0.53 -20.52
CA TYR A 394 3.39 -1.45 -19.93
C TYR A 394 3.17 -2.90 -20.38
N ALA A 395 4.25 -3.62 -20.61
CA ALA A 395 4.25 -5.07 -20.80
C ALA A 395 4.13 -5.75 -19.41
N ILE A 396 2.91 -5.95 -18.92
CA ILE A 396 2.63 -6.39 -17.54
C ILE A 396 3.24 -7.77 -17.27
N THR A 397 3.17 -8.71 -18.21
CA THR A 397 3.73 -10.05 -18.03
C THR A 397 5.25 -10.04 -17.92
N ASP A 398 5.93 -9.08 -18.53
CA ASP A 398 7.38 -8.93 -18.48
C ASP A 398 7.90 -8.39 -17.13
N ILE A 399 7.01 -7.82 -16.30
CA ILE A 399 7.32 -7.43 -14.91
C ILE A 399 7.71 -8.64 -14.06
N PHE A 400 7.25 -9.84 -14.44
CA PHE A 400 7.55 -11.09 -13.76
C PHE A 400 8.75 -11.86 -14.34
N ARG A 401 9.41 -11.30 -15.35
CA ARG A 401 10.52 -11.95 -16.08
C ARG A 401 11.81 -11.16 -15.90
N PRO A 402 12.89 -11.76 -15.37
CA PRO A 402 14.17 -11.07 -15.22
C PRO A 402 14.86 -10.78 -16.58
N ASP A 403 14.48 -11.49 -17.64
CA ASP A 403 14.91 -11.35 -19.03
C ASP A 403 13.91 -10.59 -19.92
N GLY A 404 12.80 -10.09 -19.33
CA GLY A 404 11.82 -9.23 -20.00
C GLY A 404 12.36 -7.86 -20.36
N VAL A 405 11.53 -7.01 -21.02
CA VAL A 405 11.94 -5.68 -21.51
C VAL A 405 12.46 -4.73 -20.43
N TYR A 406 12.07 -4.93 -19.18
CA TYR A 406 12.54 -4.12 -18.03
C TYR A 406 13.88 -4.62 -17.47
N GLY A 407 14.30 -5.84 -17.82
CA GLY A 407 15.54 -6.46 -17.38
C GLY A 407 15.61 -6.76 -15.88
N ALA A 408 16.73 -7.38 -15.47
CA ALA A 408 16.96 -7.67 -14.05
C ALA A 408 17.29 -6.41 -13.22
N TRP A 409 18.04 -5.48 -13.78
CA TRP A 409 18.49 -4.23 -13.17
C TRP A 409 18.25 -3.08 -14.14
N ALA A 410 17.21 -2.29 -13.92
CA ALA A 410 16.93 -1.10 -14.74
C ALA A 410 17.77 0.07 -14.22
N TRP A 411 18.96 0.22 -14.77
CA TRP A 411 19.97 1.18 -14.31
C TRP A 411 19.46 2.64 -14.29
N ARG A 412 18.57 3.03 -15.21
CA ARG A 412 18.02 4.40 -15.28
C ARG A 412 17.25 4.77 -14.02
N GLY A 413 16.33 3.90 -13.58
CA GLY A 413 15.56 4.11 -12.37
C GLY A 413 16.43 4.08 -11.10
N LEU A 414 17.34 3.11 -11.02
CA LEU A 414 18.27 3.01 -9.89
C LEU A 414 19.18 4.24 -9.80
N THR A 415 19.76 4.69 -10.93
CA THR A 415 20.60 5.89 -10.97
C THR A 415 19.82 7.14 -10.55
N ALA A 416 18.60 7.31 -11.05
CA ALA A 416 17.75 8.44 -10.69
C ALA A 416 17.39 8.44 -9.20
N TYR A 417 17.10 7.24 -8.64
CA TYR A 417 16.84 7.09 -7.22
C TYR A 417 18.03 7.51 -6.37
N PHE A 418 19.22 6.95 -6.64
CA PHE A 418 20.40 7.23 -5.82
C PHE A 418 20.93 8.66 -5.99
N ILE A 419 20.85 9.25 -7.19
CA ILE A 419 21.20 10.67 -7.39
C ILE A 419 20.19 11.56 -6.64
N GLY A 420 18.90 11.28 -6.73
CA GLY A 420 17.88 12.01 -5.99
C GLY A 420 18.11 11.94 -4.48
N PHE A 421 18.31 10.73 -3.94
CA PHE A 421 18.62 10.53 -2.52
C PHE A 421 19.92 11.24 -2.08
N ALA A 422 20.98 11.15 -2.87
CA ALA A 422 22.24 11.83 -2.57
C ALA A 422 22.08 13.37 -2.57
N ALA A 423 21.24 13.91 -3.48
CA ALA A 423 20.95 15.33 -3.55
C ALA A 423 20.15 15.86 -2.34
N GLU A 424 19.37 15.00 -1.68
CA GLU A 424 18.63 15.33 -0.45
C GLU A 424 19.56 15.55 0.75
N ILE A 425 20.66 14.79 0.85
CA ILE A 425 21.54 14.76 2.04
C ILE A 425 21.94 16.15 2.52
N PRO A 426 22.40 17.09 1.68
CA PRO A 426 22.77 18.43 2.14
C PRO A 426 21.60 19.27 2.69
N PHE A 427 20.34 18.86 2.45
CA PHE A 427 19.11 19.57 2.85
C PHE A 427 18.36 18.88 4.00
N MET A 428 18.76 17.69 4.40
CA MET A 428 18.09 16.90 5.44
C MET A 428 18.24 17.52 6.84
N VAL A 429 17.19 17.40 7.65
CA VAL A 429 17.21 17.70 9.08
C VAL A 429 16.63 16.50 9.82
N LEU A 430 17.48 15.69 10.41
CA LEU A 430 17.08 14.56 11.27
C LEU A 430 17.19 15.00 12.74
N PRO A 431 16.05 15.14 13.45
CA PRO A 431 16.06 15.42 14.88
C PRO A 431 16.76 14.31 15.67
N PRO A 432 17.22 14.60 16.90
CA PRO A 432 17.92 13.62 17.71
C PRO A 432 17.11 12.33 17.93
N ILE A 433 17.69 11.19 17.58
CA ILE A 433 17.14 9.84 17.84
C ILE A 433 18.28 8.94 18.32
N ALA A 434 18.12 8.35 19.49
CA ALA A 434 19.15 7.46 20.10
C ALA A 434 20.57 8.09 20.12
N GLY A 435 20.68 9.40 20.31
CA GLY A 435 21.96 10.12 20.31
C GLY A 435 22.51 10.47 18.92
N LEU A 436 21.83 10.08 17.85
CA LEU A 436 22.16 10.46 16.47
C LEU A 436 21.30 11.64 16.04
N SER A 437 21.90 12.65 15.46
CA SER A 437 21.21 13.78 14.80
C SER A 437 21.99 14.16 13.56
N TYR A 438 21.29 14.69 12.58
CA TYR A 438 21.93 15.20 11.36
C TYR A 438 21.27 16.50 10.91
N THR A 439 22.09 17.50 10.63
CA THR A 439 21.65 18.74 10.00
C THR A 439 22.54 19.00 8.79
N GLY A 440 21.94 18.96 7.61
CA GLY A 440 22.64 19.20 6.35
C GLY A 440 23.21 20.62 6.25
N TYR A 441 24.07 20.83 5.25
CA TYR A 441 24.73 22.12 5.04
C TYR A 441 23.74 23.29 4.88
N PHE A 442 22.71 23.11 4.06
CA PHE A 442 21.75 24.19 3.77
C PHE A 442 20.89 24.57 4.98
N PRO A 443 20.29 23.63 5.73
CA PRO A 443 19.58 23.96 6.97
C PRO A 443 20.46 24.63 8.01
N ALA A 444 21.70 24.22 8.13
CA ALA A 444 22.62 24.79 9.10
C ALA A 444 23.04 26.23 8.79
N HIS A 445 23.14 26.60 7.51
CA HIS A 445 23.76 27.87 7.12
C HIS A 445 22.85 28.83 6.32
N LEU A 446 21.86 28.31 5.58
CA LEU A 446 21.12 29.13 4.59
C LEU A 446 19.60 29.13 4.78
N THR A 447 18.99 28.05 5.29
CA THR A 447 17.52 27.92 5.36
C THR A 447 16.96 28.03 6.77
N ASN A 448 17.75 28.53 7.73
CA ASN A 448 17.33 28.72 9.12
C ASN A 448 16.71 27.45 9.75
N GLY A 449 17.32 26.27 9.50
CA GLY A 449 16.86 25.00 10.04
C GLY A 449 15.70 24.36 9.26
N VAL A 450 15.28 24.93 8.13
CA VAL A 450 14.19 24.35 7.32
C VAL A 450 14.71 23.22 6.46
N ASP A 451 14.03 22.07 6.52
CA ASP A 451 14.27 20.90 5.68
C ASP A 451 13.55 21.03 4.34
N TYR A 452 14.33 21.11 3.27
CA TYR A 452 13.84 21.11 1.88
C TYR A 452 14.23 19.84 1.12
N SER A 453 14.72 18.80 1.81
CA SER A 453 15.17 17.57 1.17
C SER A 453 14.10 16.94 0.29
N TRP A 454 12.85 16.90 0.75
CA TRP A 454 11.72 16.37 -0.01
C TRP A 454 11.49 17.10 -1.35
N LEU A 455 11.67 18.41 -1.41
CA LEU A 455 11.54 19.19 -2.64
C LEU A 455 12.69 18.89 -3.61
N VAL A 456 13.91 18.83 -3.07
CA VAL A 456 15.12 18.51 -3.83
C VAL A 456 15.07 17.09 -4.37
N GLY A 457 14.69 16.12 -3.53
CA GLY A 457 14.54 14.72 -3.93
C GLY A 457 13.51 14.51 -5.04
N LEU A 458 12.32 15.12 -4.91
CA LEU A 458 11.30 15.09 -5.96
C LEU A 458 11.81 15.67 -7.27
N ALA A 459 12.41 16.88 -7.22
CA ALA A 459 12.86 17.59 -8.40
C ALA A 459 14.03 16.87 -9.09
N VAL A 460 15.07 16.52 -8.32
CA VAL A 460 16.30 15.93 -8.86
C VAL A 460 16.03 14.51 -9.37
N SER A 461 15.38 13.66 -8.57
CA SER A 461 15.10 12.28 -9.00
C SER A 461 14.18 12.25 -10.23
N GLY A 462 13.12 13.05 -10.23
CA GLY A 462 12.20 13.15 -11.37
C GLY A 462 12.89 13.67 -12.64
N LEU A 463 13.68 14.74 -12.53
CA LEU A 463 14.41 15.31 -13.67
C LEU A 463 15.47 14.35 -14.21
N VAL A 464 16.28 13.74 -13.34
CA VAL A 464 17.30 12.76 -13.75
C VAL A 464 16.65 11.58 -14.45
N TYR A 465 15.55 11.05 -13.89
CA TYR A 465 14.82 9.95 -14.52
C TYR A 465 14.30 10.35 -15.91
N LEU A 466 13.68 11.51 -16.04
CA LEU A 466 13.18 12.02 -17.32
C LEU A 466 14.29 12.16 -18.37
N LEU A 467 15.45 12.69 -17.95
CA LEU A 467 16.61 12.86 -18.83
C LEU A 467 17.19 11.51 -19.29
N LEU A 468 17.38 10.57 -18.37
CA LEU A 468 17.90 9.24 -18.67
C LEU A 468 16.91 8.42 -19.52
N SER A 469 15.61 8.62 -19.32
CA SER A 469 14.56 7.93 -20.08
C SER A 469 14.46 8.36 -21.53
N ARG A 470 15.09 9.48 -21.95
CA ARG A 470 15.22 9.83 -23.38
C ARG A 470 15.98 8.79 -24.20
N SER A 471 16.79 7.97 -23.55
CA SER A 471 17.52 6.84 -24.18
C SER A 471 16.73 5.54 -24.22
N LEU A 472 15.45 5.52 -23.77
CA LEU A 472 14.58 4.35 -23.91
C LEU A 472 14.04 4.26 -25.34
N ASP A 473 14.10 3.06 -25.89
CA ASP A 473 13.41 2.75 -27.15
C ASP A 473 12.00 2.24 -26.82
N LEU A 474 11.06 3.17 -26.67
CA LEU A 474 9.66 2.85 -26.41
C LEU A 474 8.99 2.12 -27.59
N GLY A 475 9.53 2.27 -28.81
CA GLY A 475 9.06 1.52 -29.98
C GLY A 475 9.37 0.04 -29.86
N ALA A 476 10.55 -0.30 -29.34
CA ALA A 476 10.92 -1.69 -29.07
C ALA A 476 10.08 -2.33 -27.95
N GLU A 477 9.64 -1.54 -26.96
CA GLU A 477 8.75 -2.04 -25.90
C GLU A 477 7.34 -2.37 -26.43
N GLN A 478 6.88 -1.76 -27.55
CA GLN A 478 5.52 -1.91 -28.05
C GLN A 478 5.18 -3.39 -28.41
N SER A 479 6.11 -4.11 -29.00
CA SER A 479 5.88 -5.52 -29.33
C SER A 479 5.69 -6.41 -28.10
N ALA A 480 6.38 -6.10 -27.00
CA ALA A 480 6.23 -6.77 -25.73
C ALA A 480 4.90 -6.38 -25.03
N ILE A 481 4.48 -5.12 -25.16
CA ILE A 481 3.19 -4.65 -24.66
C ILE A 481 2.06 -5.42 -25.36
N ASP A 482 2.08 -5.49 -26.70
CA ASP A 482 1.08 -6.20 -27.50
C ASP A 482 1.05 -7.71 -27.20
N ALA A 483 2.21 -8.31 -26.93
CA ALA A 483 2.32 -9.71 -26.52
C ALA A 483 1.73 -9.92 -25.11
N SER A 484 2.07 -9.04 -24.18
CA SER A 484 1.54 -9.04 -22.82
C SER A 484 0.00 -8.89 -22.79
N GLU A 485 -0.55 -7.98 -23.58
CA GLU A 485 -2.01 -7.79 -23.65
C GLU A 485 -2.71 -9.05 -24.18
N ARG A 486 -2.17 -9.73 -25.18
CA ARG A 486 -2.72 -11.00 -25.68
C ARG A 486 -2.67 -12.12 -24.62
N GLU A 487 -1.56 -12.21 -23.88
CA GLU A 487 -1.42 -13.19 -22.79
C GLU A 487 -2.43 -12.94 -21.67
N LEU A 488 -2.60 -11.67 -21.26
CA LEU A 488 -3.57 -11.28 -20.23
C LEU A 488 -5.02 -11.51 -20.68
N GLN A 489 -5.36 -11.22 -21.93
CA GLN A 489 -6.68 -11.52 -22.48
C GLN A 489 -6.98 -13.04 -22.47
N ALA A 490 -6.00 -13.88 -22.74
CA ALA A 490 -6.17 -15.33 -22.64
C ALA A 490 -6.44 -15.77 -21.19
N ILE A 491 -5.77 -15.17 -20.21
CA ILE A 491 -6.02 -15.42 -18.78
C ILE A 491 -7.44 -14.97 -18.39
N ASP A 492 -7.89 -13.80 -18.84
CA ASP A 492 -9.24 -13.28 -18.57
C ASP A 492 -10.34 -14.22 -19.10
N VAL A 493 -10.16 -14.77 -20.30
CA VAL A 493 -11.11 -15.71 -20.89
C VAL A 493 -11.22 -16.98 -20.04
N VAL A 494 -10.09 -17.50 -19.56
CA VAL A 494 -10.07 -18.69 -18.71
C VAL A 494 -10.70 -18.41 -17.34
N ALA A 495 -10.38 -17.27 -16.71
CA ALA A 495 -10.96 -16.85 -15.44
C ALA A 495 -12.47 -16.63 -15.54
N GLY A 496 -12.93 -15.96 -16.61
CA GLY A 496 -14.35 -15.74 -16.87
C GLY A 496 -15.12 -17.05 -17.11
N ALA A 497 -14.53 -18.01 -17.81
CA ALA A 497 -15.14 -19.34 -18.00
C ALA A 497 -15.24 -20.13 -16.68
N ALA A 498 -14.23 -20.03 -15.81
CA ALA A 498 -14.25 -20.66 -14.49
C ALA A 498 -15.35 -20.06 -13.59
N ALA A 499 -15.49 -18.73 -13.58
CA ALA A 499 -16.52 -18.03 -12.81
C ALA A 499 -17.96 -18.41 -13.25
N ILE A 500 -18.20 -18.56 -14.56
CA ILE A 500 -19.51 -19.01 -15.09
C ILE A 500 -19.82 -20.45 -14.64
N LEU A 501 -18.82 -21.31 -14.56
CA LEU A 501 -19.00 -22.70 -14.10
C LEU A 501 -19.31 -22.74 -12.59
N GLU A 502 -18.73 -21.86 -11.79
CA GLU A 502 -19.01 -21.75 -10.35
C GLU A 502 -20.42 -21.15 -10.08
N GLU A 503 -20.83 -20.12 -10.82
CA GLU A 503 -22.15 -19.52 -10.67
C GLU A 503 -23.29 -20.41 -11.22
N GLY A 504 -23.00 -21.28 -12.19
CA GLY A 504 -23.98 -22.21 -12.80
C GLY A 504 -24.33 -23.43 -11.96
N HIS A 505 -23.76 -23.61 -10.77
CA HIS A 505 -23.98 -24.77 -9.90
C HIS A 505 -24.40 -24.38 -8.48
N PRO A 506 -25.66 -23.88 -8.29
CA PRO A 506 -26.17 -23.68 -6.93
C PRO A 506 -26.46 -24.97 -6.15
N ASP A 507 -26.47 -26.16 -6.80
CA ASP A 507 -26.91 -27.43 -6.20
C ASP A 507 -25.91 -28.61 -6.35
N GLY A 508 -24.63 -28.40 -6.50
CA GLY A 508 -23.63 -29.46 -6.37
C GLY A 508 -23.75 -30.66 -7.34
N GLN A 509 -24.52 -30.54 -8.43
CA GLN A 509 -24.61 -31.58 -9.48
C GLN A 509 -23.69 -31.22 -10.64
N ALA A 510 -22.67 -32.08 -10.87
CA ALA A 510 -21.80 -31.92 -12.03
C ALA A 510 -22.60 -31.92 -13.34
N PRO A 511 -22.29 -31.05 -14.32
CA PRO A 511 -22.95 -31.09 -15.61
C PRO A 511 -22.65 -32.42 -16.29
N GLU A 512 -23.70 -33.15 -16.68
CA GLU A 512 -23.52 -34.28 -17.57
C GLU A 512 -22.78 -33.84 -18.83
N PRO A 513 -21.75 -34.59 -19.26
CA PRO A 513 -20.98 -34.20 -20.44
C PRO A 513 -21.90 -34.10 -21.65
N ALA A 514 -21.86 -32.99 -22.34
CA ALA A 514 -22.69 -32.62 -23.49
C ALA A 514 -22.61 -33.57 -24.72
N LEU A 515 -22.11 -34.81 -24.54
CA LEU A 515 -21.98 -35.84 -25.58
C LEU A 515 -23.22 -36.71 -25.76
N SER A 516 -24.31 -36.58 -24.96
CA SER A 516 -25.49 -37.44 -25.08
C SER A 516 -26.67 -36.81 -25.84
N ARG A 517 -26.62 -35.56 -26.30
CA ARG A 517 -27.71 -34.90 -27.04
C ARG A 517 -27.66 -35.06 -28.56
N GLY A 518 -26.76 -35.88 -29.10
CA GLY A 518 -26.60 -36.13 -30.55
C GLY A 518 -27.37 -37.33 -31.09
N ARG A 519 -28.13 -38.11 -30.30
CA ARG A 519 -28.84 -39.33 -30.79
C ARG A 519 -30.34 -39.20 -30.99
N GLY A 520 -30.93 -38.03 -30.85
CA GLY A 520 -32.36 -37.81 -31.02
C GLY A 520 -32.83 -37.23 -32.36
N ALA A 521 -31.92 -36.73 -33.20
CA ALA A 521 -32.23 -36.04 -34.45
C ALA A 521 -32.17 -36.90 -35.72
N ASP A 522 -31.59 -38.12 -35.66
CA ASP A 522 -31.43 -38.97 -36.85
C ASP A 522 -32.59 -39.93 -37.13
N GLN A 523 -33.66 -39.96 -36.37
CA GLN A 523 -34.81 -40.82 -36.62
C GLN A 523 -35.97 -40.18 -37.38
N GLN A 524 -35.93 -38.90 -37.71
CA GLN A 524 -37.02 -38.26 -38.47
C GLN A 524 -36.71 -37.90 -39.96
N LEU A 525 -35.48 -38.19 -40.46
CA LEU A 525 -35.09 -37.92 -41.86
C LEU A 525 -34.99 -39.16 -42.75
N ALA A 526 -35.46 -40.34 -42.29
CA ALA A 526 -35.45 -41.59 -43.07
C ALA A 526 -36.72 -41.85 -43.88
N ARG A 527 -37.59 -40.86 -44.13
CA ARG A 527 -38.72 -41.00 -45.07
C ARG A 527 -38.82 -39.79 -46.01
N GLY A 528 -38.18 -39.89 -47.15
CA GLY A 528 -38.35 -38.94 -48.24
C GLY A 528 -37.21 -38.94 -49.26
N GLY A 529 -37.25 -39.85 -50.19
CA GLY A 529 -36.98 -39.90 -51.61
C GLY A 529 -35.75 -39.16 -52.21
N ARG A 530 -34.86 -39.98 -52.74
CA ARG A 530 -34.20 -39.91 -54.11
C ARG A 530 -33.91 -38.52 -54.72
N THR A 531 -32.63 -38.22 -54.98
CA THR A 531 -31.95 -38.22 -56.30
C THR A 531 -30.64 -37.41 -56.21
N ALA A 532 -29.57 -38.03 -56.68
CA ALA A 532 -28.37 -37.56 -57.37
C ALA A 532 -27.86 -36.09 -57.14
N ASP A 533 -26.62 -35.91 -56.76
CA ASP A 533 -25.54 -35.61 -57.68
C ASP A 533 -24.15 -35.71 -57.03
N ARG A 534 -23.17 -36.16 -57.85
CA ARG A 534 -21.76 -36.33 -57.52
C ARG A 534 -21.04 -35.02 -57.73
N SER A 535 -20.27 -34.59 -56.71
CA SER A 535 -18.95 -33.99 -56.90
C SER A 535 -18.52 -33.23 -55.64
N ALA A 536 -17.63 -33.83 -54.85
CA ALA A 536 -16.84 -33.12 -53.84
C ALA A 536 -15.38 -33.58 -53.89
N PRO A 537 -14.41 -32.69 -53.90
CA PRO A 537 -12.99 -33.06 -53.90
C PRO A 537 -12.52 -33.43 -52.51
N ARG A 538 -11.66 -34.49 -52.46
CA ARG A 538 -11.02 -35.02 -51.26
C ARG A 538 -9.87 -34.11 -50.81
N LEU A 539 -9.81 -33.87 -49.54
CA LEU A 539 -8.63 -33.32 -48.82
C LEU A 539 -7.59 -34.45 -48.58
N PRO A 540 -6.27 -34.18 -48.69
CA PRO A 540 -5.23 -35.18 -48.48
C PRO A 540 -4.91 -35.41 -47.01
N ARG A 541 -4.50 -36.66 -46.69
CA ARG A 541 -4.00 -37.13 -45.39
C ARG A 541 -2.55 -36.70 -45.17
N PRO A 542 -2.08 -36.51 -43.94
CA PRO A 542 -0.69 -36.21 -43.64
C PRO A 542 0.17 -37.48 -43.62
N GLY A 543 1.26 -37.49 -44.36
CA GLY A 543 2.31 -38.50 -44.35
C GLY A 543 3.11 -38.46 -45.67
N ASP A 544 4.42 -38.34 -45.53
CA ASP A 544 5.47 -38.39 -46.54
C ASP A 544 5.94 -37.07 -47.13
N CYS A 545 7.08 -36.63 -46.63
CA CYS A 545 8.18 -36.05 -47.40
C CYS A 545 9.48 -36.20 -46.61
N SER A 546 10.21 -37.26 -46.98
CA SER A 546 11.65 -37.37 -46.74
C SER A 546 12.39 -36.91 -48.02
N GLU A 547 13.47 -36.17 -47.78
CA GLU A 547 14.65 -36.01 -48.63
C GLU A 547 14.53 -35.32 -50.02
N THR A 548 15.19 -34.18 -50.18
CA THR A 548 16.42 -34.11 -51.04
C THR A 548 17.11 -32.76 -50.86
N ILE A 549 18.38 -32.85 -50.54
CA ILE A 549 19.43 -31.83 -50.63
C ILE A 549 19.64 -31.50 -52.12
N ASP A 550 19.69 -30.24 -52.51
CA ASP A 550 20.73 -29.84 -53.46
C ASP A 550 21.13 -28.35 -53.34
N SER A 551 22.44 -28.20 -53.45
CA SER A 551 23.24 -26.99 -53.38
C SER A 551 23.15 -26.19 -54.70
N ARG A 552 23.21 -24.85 -54.61
CA ARG A 552 24.03 -23.98 -55.51
C ARG A 552 23.90 -22.48 -55.12
N SER A 553 25.01 -22.01 -54.65
CA SER A 553 25.85 -20.86 -55.05
C SER A 553 25.19 -19.67 -55.78
N GLY A 554 25.53 -18.45 -55.27
CA GLY A 554 25.87 -17.37 -56.19
C GLY A 554 25.46 -15.97 -55.80
N ARG A 555 26.37 -15.25 -55.18
CA ARG A 555 26.75 -13.84 -55.42
C ARG A 555 25.65 -12.84 -55.90
N ARG A 556 25.31 -11.84 -55.13
CA ARG A 556 25.87 -10.46 -55.15
C ARG A 556 25.44 -9.68 -53.90
#